data_0a557217f08a70de0246bbfea5628c60
#
_entry.id   0a557217f08a70de0246bbfea5628c60
#
_cell.length_a   1.000
_cell.length_b   1.000
_cell.length_c   1.000
_cell.angle_alpha   90.00
_cell.angle_beta   90.00
_cell.angle_gamma   90.00
#
_symmetry.space_group_name_H-M   'P 1'
#
loop_
_entity.id
_entity.type
_entity.pdbx_description
1 polymer ?
#
loop_
_entity_poly.entity_id
_entity_poly.type
_entity_poly.pdbx_seq_one_letter_code
_entity_poly.pdbx_strand_id
1 'polypeptide(L)'
;MFAVVLVLVQVGIYNGFVRSSTLLIEESRADLWIAGREMLFLEVTLPISYSWLAKASSVPGVARAEPLIIRTIIWKNAAGVLDYARVVGFDPAGKLLRIDEHPTGDLSQVAKPHAFAIDAAQLHDVGVSGIGAEGTIRSKPARLVALTHGSQPMISPTFFYTSLRNAVAWSPLMIDEFVRDPFLATYDQNSPLQYILVGVKPGSDVEGVRVALERAMPGSHAFTKQEMMDVTRRYWVKRTSIGFILGLVAILGVFVGIVVVAQILYASVNEHLRDYGTLKALGIPDRTVYGSIVAQAVALALLGFVPGLAASIGVVAFARSAEGLVILVTPAGAAAVLALTVAMCVLAGLFAVRRAITVDPVIVFKA
;
A
#
# COMPACT_ATOMS: atom_id res chain seq x y z
N MET A 1 9.70 4.48 24.33
CA MET A 1 10.43 4.43 23.06
C MET A 1 10.13 3.15 22.25
N PHE A 2 10.52 1.94 22.72
CA PHE A 2 10.36 0.69 21.96
C PHE A 2 8.93 0.45 21.44
N ALA A 3 7.91 0.55 22.30
CA ALA A 3 6.52 0.38 21.90
C ALA A 3 6.07 1.40 20.83
N VAL A 4 6.56 2.65 20.90
CA VAL A 4 6.29 3.69 19.91
C VAL A 4 6.88 3.31 18.56
N VAL A 5 8.13 2.87 18.52
CA VAL A 5 8.78 2.40 17.27
C VAL A 5 7.98 1.26 16.66
N LEU A 6 7.65 0.25 17.47
CA LEU A 6 6.96 -0.94 17.00
C LEU A 6 5.58 -0.59 16.42
N VAL A 7 4.79 0.22 17.12
CA VAL A 7 3.45 0.61 16.65
C VAL A 7 3.53 1.54 15.44
N LEU A 8 4.45 2.53 15.44
CA LEU A 8 4.61 3.44 14.29
C LEU A 8 5.05 2.70 13.02
N VAL A 9 6.03 1.82 13.14
CA VAL A 9 6.49 1.01 12.00
C VAL A 9 5.37 0.11 11.50
N GLN A 10 4.62 -0.54 12.40
CA GLN A 10 3.52 -1.43 12.04
C GLN A 10 2.37 -0.69 11.35
N VAL A 11 1.97 0.47 11.87
CA VAL A 11 0.96 1.34 11.23
C VAL A 11 1.50 1.88 9.89
N GLY A 12 2.78 2.21 9.83
CA GLY A 12 3.44 2.65 8.61
C GLY A 12 3.46 1.57 7.52
N ILE A 13 3.75 0.31 7.87
CA ILE A 13 3.68 -0.85 6.95
C ILE A 13 2.25 -1.04 6.47
N TYR A 14 1.26 -1.01 7.38
CA TYR A 14 -0.14 -1.14 7.00
C TYR A 14 -0.59 -0.04 6.02
N ASN A 15 -0.24 1.22 6.30
CA ASN A 15 -0.57 2.33 5.40
C ASN A 15 0.14 2.21 4.05
N GLY A 16 1.42 1.81 4.06
CA GLY A 16 2.20 1.55 2.85
C GLY A 16 1.58 0.43 2.01
N PHE A 17 1.19 -0.66 2.65
CA PHE A 17 0.49 -1.79 2.04
C PHE A 17 -0.83 -1.36 1.38
N VAL A 18 -1.69 -0.66 2.14
CA VAL A 18 -3.00 -0.22 1.65
C VAL A 18 -2.85 0.73 0.46
N ARG A 19 -1.95 1.71 0.53
CA ARG A 19 -1.70 2.63 -0.58
C ARG A 19 -1.08 1.92 -1.77
N SER A 20 -0.11 1.05 -1.54
CA SER A 20 0.56 0.28 -2.58
C SER A 20 -0.43 -0.56 -3.40
N SER A 21 -1.48 -1.09 -2.76
CA SER A 21 -2.50 -1.88 -3.46
C SER A 21 -3.30 -1.10 -4.51
N THR A 22 -3.33 0.23 -4.42
CA THR A 22 -4.09 1.12 -5.31
C THR A 22 -3.20 2.05 -6.15
N LEU A 23 -1.88 1.86 -6.08
CA LEU A 23 -0.90 2.77 -6.67
C LEU A 23 -1.15 3.03 -8.17
N LEU A 24 -1.33 1.98 -8.96
CA LEU A 24 -1.59 2.10 -10.40
C LEU A 24 -2.87 2.88 -10.71
N ILE A 25 -3.88 2.77 -9.83
CA ILE A 25 -5.12 3.52 -9.98
C ILE A 25 -4.90 4.97 -9.58
N GLU A 26 -4.19 5.22 -8.48
CA GLU A 26 -3.89 6.58 -7.98
C GLU A 26 -3.12 7.41 -9.00
N GLU A 27 -2.14 6.80 -9.68
CA GLU A 27 -1.31 7.47 -10.69
C GLU A 27 -2.00 7.63 -12.04
N SER A 28 -3.11 6.92 -12.29
CA SER A 28 -3.88 7.11 -13.49
C SER A 28 -4.59 8.47 -13.49
N ARG A 29 -4.75 9.07 -14.69
CA ARG A 29 -5.55 10.27 -14.93
C ARG A 29 -6.95 9.93 -15.44
N ALA A 30 -7.34 8.67 -15.37
CA ALA A 30 -8.65 8.24 -15.76
C ALA A 30 -9.69 8.66 -14.69
N ASP A 31 -10.80 9.21 -15.14
CA ASP A 31 -11.96 9.52 -14.30
C ASP A 31 -12.78 8.25 -14.04
N LEU A 32 -12.90 7.39 -15.05
CA LEU A 32 -13.64 6.15 -15.01
C LEU A 32 -12.79 4.97 -15.51
N TRP A 33 -13.03 3.79 -14.92
CA TRP A 33 -12.42 2.52 -15.26
C TRP A 33 -13.51 1.52 -15.67
N ILE A 34 -13.56 1.13 -16.94
CA ILE A 34 -14.51 0.14 -17.42
C ILE A 34 -13.89 -1.24 -17.28
N ALA A 35 -14.59 -2.13 -16.59
CA ALA A 35 -14.22 -3.52 -16.39
C ALA A 35 -15.42 -4.44 -16.63
N GLY A 36 -15.19 -5.76 -16.66
CA GLY A 36 -16.26 -6.74 -16.54
C GLY A 36 -16.99 -6.61 -15.20
N ARG A 37 -18.30 -6.85 -15.20
CA ARG A 37 -19.14 -6.71 -13.99
C ARG A 37 -18.67 -7.61 -12.83
N GLU A 38 -18.04 -8.73 -13.13
CA GLU A 38 -17.54 -9.70 -12.15
C GLU A 38 -16.07 -9.46 -11.77
N MET A 39 -15.65 -8.20 -11.72
CA MET A 39 -14.32 -7.84 -11.24
C MET A 39 -14.19 -8.12 -9.74
N LEU A 40 -13.11 -8.80 -9.36
CA LEU A 40 -12.81 -9.09 -7.97
C LEU A 40 -11.95 -7.98 -7.33
N PHE A 41 -10.89 -7.56 -8.01
CA PHE A 41 -10.00 -6.44 -7.70
C PHE A 41 -9.12 -6.14 -8.92
N LEU A 42 -8.27 -5.10 -8.86
CA LEU A 42 -7.48 -4.59 -9.99
C LEU A 42 -6.76 -5.67 -10.81
N GLU A 43 -6.22 -6.70 -10.20
CA GLU A 43 -5.43 -7.71 -10.91
C GLU A 43 -6.25 -8.93 -11.36
N VAL A 44 -7.51 -9.02 -10.94
CA VAL A 44 -8.39 -10.16 -11.26
C VAL A 44 -9.76 -9.66 -11.71
N THR A 45 -9.94 -9.64 -13.00
CA THR A 45 -11.21 -9.33 -13.68
C THR A 45 -11.42 -10.24 -14.88
N LEU A 46 -12.66 -10.42 -15.30
CA LEU A 46 -12.97 -11.08 -16.56
C LEU A 46 -12.59 -10.16 -17.73
N PRO A 47 -12.10 -10.73 -18.84
CA PRO A 47 -11.74 -9.95 -20.01
C PRO A 47 -12.98 -9.33 -20.66
N ILE A 48 -12.79 -8.14 -21.23
CA ILE A 48 -13.77 -7.41 -22.03
C ILE A 48 -13.28 -7.31 -23.47
N SER A 49 -14.18 -7.08 -24.43
CA SER A 49 -13.82 -6.99 -25.85
C SER A 49 -13.09 -5.68 -26.17
N TYR A 50 -12.06 -5.75 -27.00
CA TYR A 50 -11.39 -4.57 -27.57
C TYR A 50 -12.35 -3.66 -28.35
N SER A 51 -13.40 -4.23 -28.99
CA SER A 51 -14.42 -3.46 -29.71
C SER A 51 -15.13 -2.43 -28.82
N TRP A 52 -15.12 -2.64 -27.50
CA TRP A 52 -15.70 -1.68 -26.56
C TRP A 52 -14.91 -0.39 -26.45
N LEU A 53 -13.63 -0.38 -26.85
CA LEU A 53 -12.83 0.83 -26.87
C LEU A 53 -13.42 1.88 -27.83
N ALA A 54 -13.81 1.44 -29.03
CA ALA A 54 -14.46 2.33 -30.01
C ALA A 54 -15.83 2.81 -29.51
N LYS A 55 -16.63 1.90 -28.90
CA LYS A 55 -17.91 2.26 -28.29
C LYS A 55 -17.72 3.30 -27.17
N ALA A 56 -16.77 3.07 -26.25
CA ALA A 56 -16.47 4.00 -25.17
C ALA A 56 -16.07 5.39 -25.71
N SER A 57 -15.23 5.43 -26.75
CA SER A 57 -14.78 6.67 -27.37
C SER A 57 -15.91 7.43 -28.05
N SER A 58 -17.00 6.77 -28.47
CA SER A 58 -18.15 7.38 -29.14
C SER A 58 -19.20 7.94 -28.19
N VAL A 59 -19.13 7.63 -26.89
CA VAL A 59 -20.09 8.12 -25.90
C VAL A 59 -19.94 9.64 -25.68
N PRO A 60 -21.02 10.42 -25.76
CA PRO A 60 -21.00 11.85 -25.48
C PRO A 60 -20.44 12.13 -24.08
N GLY A 61 -19.54 13.12 -23.97
CA GLY A 61 -18.88 13.46 -22.71
C GLY A 61 -17.54 12.73 -22.47
N VAL A 62 -17.23 11.69 -23.24
CA VAL A 62 -15.89 11.07 -23.21
C VAL A 62 -14.91 11.93 -23.98
N ALA A 63 -13.81 12.29 -23.34
CA ALA A 63 -12.69 13.01 -23.97
C ALA A 63 -11.70 12.04 -24.61
N ARG A 64 -11.46 10.90 -23.93
CA ARG A 64 -10.48 9.88 -24.34
C ARG A 64 -10.80 8.55 -23.72
N ALA A 65 -10.55 7.47 -24.45
CA ALA A 65 -10.60 6.11 -23.95
C ALA A 65 -9.30 5.39 -24.32
N GLU A 66 -8.68 4.69 -23.37
CA GLU A 66 -7.40 3.99 -23.57
C GLU A 66 -7.51 2.55 -23.01
N PRO A 67 -6.97 1.56 -23.74
CA PRO A 67 -7.01 0.17 -23.32
C PRO A 67 -5.93 -0.14 -22.30
N LEU A 68 -6.22 -1.09 -21.37
CA LEU A 68 -5.26 -1.57 -20.39
C LEU A 68 -5.38 -3.08 -20.21
N ILE A 69 -4.23 -3.75 -20.17
CA ILE A 69 -4.09 -5.18 -19.88
C ILE A 69 -3.27 -5.35 -18.60
N ILE A 70 -3.76 -6.19 -17.68
CA ILE A 70 -3.01 -6.60 -16.49
C ILE A 70 -3.11 -8.11 -16.39
N ARG A 71 -1.99 -8.84 -16.63
CA ARG A 71 -1.98 -10.30 -16.64
C ARG A 71 -0.74 -10.86 -15.97
N THR A 72 -0.85 -12.08 -15.45
CA THR A 72 0.31 -12.81 -14.90
C THR A 72 1.14 -13.40 -16.03
N ILE A 73 2.45 -13.29 -15.92
CA ILE A 73 3.44 -13.89 -16.80
C ILE A 73 4.48 -14.65 -15.98
N ILE A 74 5.22 -15.54 -16.65
CA ILE A 74 6.40 -16.17 -16.08
C ILE A 74 7.62 -15.58 -16.82
N TRP A 75 8.44 -14.90 -16.05
CA TRP A 75 9.72 -14.34 -16.46
C TRP A 75 10.84 -15.34 -16.22
N LYS A 76 11.76 -15.45 -17.16
CA LYS A 76 13.00 -16.22 -17.01
C LYS A 76 14.17 -15.30 -17.34
N ASN A 77 15.02 -15.02 -16.35
CA ASN A 77 16.19 -14.17 -16.55
C ASN A 77 17.31 -14.90 -17.33
N ALA A 78 18.39 -14.19 -17.66
CA ALA A 78 19.52 -14.72 -18.39
C ALA A 78 20.24 -15.88 -17.66
N ALA A 79 20.17 -15.92 -16.33
CA ALA A 79 20.71 -17.02 -15.49
C ALA A 79 19.80 -18.26 -15.46
N GLY A 80 18.62 -18.21 -16.08
CA GLY A 80 17.67 -19.31 -16.12
C GLY A 80 16.71 -19.37 -14.92
N VAL A 81 16.75 -18.42 -14.00
CA VAL A 81 15.85 -18.34 -12.85
C VAL A 81 14.47 -17.88 -13.32
N LEU A 82 13.45 -18.60 -12.84
CA LEU A 82 12.04 -18.32 -13.14
C LEU A 82 11.42 -17.50 -12.00
N ASP A 83 10.63 -16.50 -12.37
CA ASP A 83 9.84 -15.71 -11.42
C ASP A 83 8.47 -15.35 -12.01
N TYR A 84 7.53 -15.03 -11.12
CA TYR A 84 6.22 -14.52 -11.52
C TYR A 84 6.28 -13.00 -11.65
N ALA A 85 5.69 -12.49 -12.74
CA ALA A 85 5.56 -11.06 -12.96
C ALA A 85 4.13 -10.71 -13.43
N ARG A 86 3.78 -9.44 -13.34
CA ARG A 86 2.55 -8.87 -13.90
C ARG A 86 2.91 -8.04 -15.13
N VAL A 87 2.43 -8.42 -16.29
CA VAL A 87 2.51 -7.54 -17.45
C VAL A 87 1.40 -6.49 -17.37
N VAL A 88 1.78 -5.24 -17.47
CA VAL A 88 0.90 -4.07 -17.58
C VAL A 88 1.05 -3.53 -18.99
N GLY A 89 0.12 -3.92 -19.85
CA GLY A 89 0.08 -3.51 -21.25
C GLY A 89 -0.80 -2.29 -21.44
N PHE A 90 -0.23 -1.21 -21.94
CA PHE A 90 -0.90 0.07 -22.14
C PHE A 90 -0.53 0.70 -23.48
N ASP A 91 -1.17 1.81 -23.85
CA ASP A 91 -0.77 2.63 -25.00
C ASP A 91 0.35 3.59 -24.58
N PRO A 92 1.60 3.40 -25.04
CA PRO A 92 2.71 4.30 -24.68
C PRO A 92 2.52 5.77 -25.14
N ALA A 93 1.65 6.01 -26.13
CA ALA A 93 1.25 7.37 -26.55
C ALA A 93 0.02 7.88 -25.76
N GLY A 94 -0.50 7.07 -24.86
CA GLY A 94 -1.63 7.38 -24.01
C GLY A 94 -1.35 8.50 -23.02
N LYS A 95 -2.43 9.06 -22.45
CA LYS A 95 -2.36 10.17 -21.47
C LYS A 95 -3.04 9.85 -20.16
N LEU A 96 -3.83 8.75 -20.12
CA LEU A 96 -4.62 8.38 -18.95
C LEU A 96 -3.83 7.52 -17.96
N LEU A 97 -2.88 6.70 -18.43
CA LEU A 97 -1.97 5.99 -17.55
C LEU A 97 -0.59 6.66 -17.57
N ARG A 98 -0.17 7.23 -16.44
CA ARG A 98 1.19 7.74 -16.22
C ARG A 98 1.85 6.89 -15.16
N ILE A 99 2.94 6.26 -15.52
CA ILE A 99 3.63 5.29 -14.66
C ILE A 99 4.74 5.96 -13.87
N ASP A 100 5.45 6.90 -14.50
CA ASP A 100 6.52 7.68 -13.89
C ASP A 100 6.70 8.99 -14.68
N GLU A 101 6.94 10.09 -14.00
CA GLU A 101 7.22 11.39 -14.64
C GLU A 101 8.71 11.56 -14.97
N HIS A 102 9.58 10.81 -14.30
CA HIS A 102 11.04 10.93 -14.42
C HIS A 102 11.72 9.55 -14.52
N PRO A 103 11.37 8.73 -15.54
CA PRO A 103 11.98 7.41 -15.70
C PRO A 103 13.48 7.51 -16.01
N THR A 104 14.25 6.53 -15.60
CA THR A 104 15.61 6.35 -16.07
C THR A 104 15.59 5.61 -17.40
N GLY A 105 16.19 6.18 -18.43
CA GLY A 105 16.10 5.68 -19.80
C GLY A 105 14.89 6.28 -20.54
N ASP A 106 14.51 5.67 -21.66
CA ASP A 106 13.43 6.16 -22.51
C ASP A 106 12.22 5.23 -22.44
N LEU A 107 11.20 5.64 -21.66
CA LEU A 107 9.98 4.86 -21.48
C LEU A 107 9.21 4.67 -22.81
N SER A 108 9.39 5.54 -23.81
CA SER A 108 8.75 5.38 -25.12
C SER A 108 9.21 4.12 -25.86
N GLN A 109 10.40 3.62 -25.54
CA GLN A 109 10.96 2.40 -26.12
C GLN A 109 10.13 1.14 -25.79
N VAL A 110 9.26 1.16 -24.78
CA VAL A 110 8.34 0.04 -24.50
C VAL A 110 7.35 -0.22 -25.64
N ALA A 111 7.21 0.72 -26.57
CA ALA A 111 6.46 0.53 -27.80
C ALA A 111 7.13 -0.47 -28.78
N LYS A 112 8.45 -0.65 -28.67
CA LYS A 112 9.18 -1.59 -29.53
C LYS A 112 8.85 -3.05 -29.20
N PRO A 113 8.92 -3.95 -30.18
CA PRO A 113 8.78 -5.38 -29.91
C PRO A 113 9.76 -5.84 -28.82
N HIS A 114 9.29 -6.71 -27.93
CA HIS A 114 10.10 -7.33 -26.87
C HIS A 114 10.58 -6.37 -25.76
N ALA A 115 10.18 -5.12 -25.76
CA ALA A 115 10.65 -4.13 -24.79
C ALA A 115 9.72 -4.01 -23.58
N PHE A 116 10.31 -3.84 -22.38
CA PHE A 116 9.57 -3.57 -21.14
C PHE A 116 10.34 -2.61 -20.23
N ALA A 117 9.62 -2.05 -19.26
CA ALA A 117 10.19 -1.28 -18.15
C ALA A 117 9.73 -1.91 -16.83
N ILE A 118 10.52 -1.75 -15.77
CA ILE A 118 10.19 -2.14 -14.39
C ILE A 118 10.58 -1.04 -13.42
N ASP A 119 10.10 -1.14 -12.19
CA ASP A 119 10.58 -0.28 -11.11
C ASP A 119 12.03 -0.61 -10.75
N ALA A 120 12.85 0.42 -10.54
CA ALA A 120 14.26 0.27 -10.19
C ALA A 120 14.47 -0.54 -8.89
N ALA A 121 13.53 -0.47 -7.95
CA ALA A 121 13.57 -1.26 -6.73
C ALA A 121 13.47 -2.78 -6.97
N GLN A 122 12.96 -3.20 -8.13
CA GLN A 122 12.72 -4.61 -8.47
C GLN A 122 13.82 -5.27 -9.29
N LEU A 123 14.91 -4.56 -9.59
CA LEU A 123 16.03 -5.11 -10.37
C LEU A 123 16.59 -6.41 -9.77
N HIS A 124 16.76 -6.42 -8.45
CA HIS A 124 17.26 -7.59 -7.73
C HIS A 124 16.27 -8.75 -7.78
N ASP A 125 14.98 -8.49 -7.56
CA ASP A 125 13.94 -9.51 -7.48
C ASP A 125 13.79 -10.27 -8.79
N VAL A 126 13.82 -9.57 -9.93
CA VAL A 126 13.76 -10.21 -11.26
C VAL A 126 15.13 -10.70 -11.77
N GLY A 127 16.18 -10.49 -10.98
CA GLY A 127 17.53 -10.97 -11.28
C GLY A 127 18.15 -10.33 -12.52
N VAL A 128 18.01 -9.00 -12.67
CA VAL A 128 18.60 -8.22 -13.77
C VAL A 128 19.48 -7.09 -13.24
N SER A 129 20.54 -6.74 -14.00
CA SER A 129 21.53 -5.76 -13.57
C SER A 129 21.18 -4.32 -13.96
N GLY A 130 20.24 -4.09 -14.86
CA GLY A 130 19.85 -2.76 -15.32
C GLY A 130 19.35 -2.72 -16.75
N ILE A 131 19.22 -1.51 -17.29
CA ILE A 131 18.77 -1.27 -18.67
C ILE A 131 19.67 -2.04 -19.66
N GLY A 132 19.03 -2.70 -20.63
CA GLY A 132 19.69 -3.56 -21.60
C GLY A 132 19.68 -5.03 -21.20
N ALA A 133 19.33 -5.38 -19.97
CA ALA A 133 19.22 -6.77 -19.55
C ALA A 133 18.15 -7.51 -20.36
N GLU A 134 18.43 -8.77 -20.67
CA GLU A 134 17.60 -9.62 -21.49
C GLU A 134 17.17 -10.88 -20.74
N GLY A 135 16.05 -11.42 -21.14
CA GLY A 135 15.51 -12.67 -20.66
C GLY A 135 14.38 -13.15 -21.55
N THR A 136 13.55 -14.06 -21.06
CA THR A 136 12.44 -14.60 -21.83
C THR A 136 11.15 -14.63 -21.04
N ILE A 137 10.04 -14.38 -21.73
CA ILE A 137 8.68 -14.56 -21.24
C ILE A 137 8.01 -15.58 -22.16
N ARG A 138 7.64 -16.76 -21.62
CA ARG A 138 7.10 -17.87 -22.42
C ARG A 138 7.95 -18.20 -23.65
N SER A 139 9.26 -18.29 -23.48
CA SER A 139 10.24 -18.55 -24.54
C SER A 139 10.37 -17.44 -25.60
N LYS A 140 9.70 -16.30 -25.43
CA LYS A 140 9.88 -15.14 -26.30
C LYS A 140 10.86 -14.17 -25.65
N PRO A 141 11.74 -13.53 -26.44
CA PRO A 141 12.72 -12.60 -25.88
C PRO A 141 12.01 -11.40 -25.22
N ALA A 142 12.64 -10.86 -24.20
CA ALA A 142 12.20 -9.62 -23.56
C ALA A 142 13.42 -8.85 -23.06
N ARG A 143 13.43 -7.52 -23.30
CA ARG A 143 14.55 -6.63 -23.00
C ARG A 143 14.09 -5.46 -22.15
N LEU A 144 14.82 -5.19 -21.09
CA LEU A 144 14.61 -4.04 -20.22
C LEU A 144 15.14 -2.76 -20.88
N VAL A 145 14.26 -1.77 -21.10
CA VAL A 145 14.60 -0.54 -21.82
C VAL A 145 14.53 0.72 -20.96
N ALA A 146 13.80 0.70 -19.86
CA ALA A 146 13.69 1.83 -18.96
C ALA A 146 13.39 1.36 -17.52
N LEU A 147 13.72 2.21 -16.55
CA LEU A 147 13.40 2.00 -15.15
C LEU A 147 12.42 3.09 -14.69
N THR A 148 11.40 2.69 -13.96
CA THR A 148 10.48 3.57 -13.26
C THR A 148 10.83 3.66 -11.76
N HIS A 149 10.27 4.62 -11.05
CA HIS A 149 10.55 4.86 -9.65
C HIS A 149 9.26 4.98 -8.87
N GLY A 150 9.09 4.12 -7.86
CA GLY A 150 7.93 4.12 -6.98
C GLY A 150 6.62 3.66 -7.62
N SER A 151 6.69 2.97 -8.77
CA SER A 151 5.52 2.46 -9.49
C SER A 151 5.15 1.01 -9.14
N GLN A 152 5.95 0.34 -8.30
CA GLN A 152 5.76 -1.05 -7.92
C GLN A 152 4.88 -1.20 -6.68
N PRO A 153 3.76 -1.94 -6.77
CA PRO A 153 3.00 -2.35 -5.60
C PRO A 153 3.77 -3.34 -4.73
N MET A 154 3.77 -3.15 -3.40
CA MET A 154 4.47 -4.03 -2.43
C MET A 154 3.97 -5.47 -2.40
N ILE A 155 2.74 -5.70 -2.82
CA ILE A 155 2.02 -6.98 -2.66
C ILE A 155 1.81 -7.73 -3.96
N SER A 156 2.11 -7.09 -5.07
CA SER A 156 1.99 -7.69 -6.40
C SER A 156 3.36 -8.18 -6.87
N PRO A 157 3.41 -9.24 -7.66
CA PRO A 157 4.60 -9.57 -8.43
C PRO A 157 5.07 -8.37 -9.24
N THR A 158 6.35 -8.32 -9.58
CA THR A 158 6.95 -7.21 -10.32
C THR A 158 6.12 -6.82 -11.55
N PHE A 159 5.81 -5.53 -11.68
CA PHE A 159 5.09 -4.99 -12.84
C PHE A 159 6.05 -4.77 -14.01
N PHE A 160 5.76 -5.43 -15.12
CA PHE A 160 6.43 -5.26 -16.40
C PHE A 160 5.58 -4.34 -17.27
N TYR A 161 5.93 -3.08 -17.34
CA TYR A 161 5.27 -2.06 -18.14
C TYR A 161 5.67 -2.17 -19.59
N THR A 162 4.71 -2.32 -20.48
CA THR A 162 4.99 -2.52 -21.90
C THR A 162 3.83 -2.10 -22.80
N SER A 163 4.01 -2.15 -24.11
CA SER A 163 2.92 -1.91 -25.04
C SER A 163 1.87 -3.02 -25.01
N LEU A 164 0.65 -2.69 -25.41
CA LEU A 164 -0.43 -3.69 -25.55
C LEU A 164 -0.02 -4.88 -26.42
N ARG A 165 0.70 -4.61 -27.53
CA ARG A 165 1.18 -5.64 -28.44
C ARG A 165 2.09 -6.64 -27.72
N ASN A 166 3.06 -6.15 -26.97
CA ASN A 166 3.97 -6.99 -26.19
C ASN A 166 3.21 -7.77 -25.11
N ALA A 167 2.28 -7.09 -24.40
CA ALA A 167 1.49 -7.71 -23.34
C ALA A 167 0.67 -8.91 -23.85
N VAL A 168 0.01 -8.77 -24.99
CA VAL A 168 -0.72 -9.89 -25.62
C VAL A 168 0.21 -10.97 -26.10
N ALA A 169 1.34 -10.60 -26.72
CA ALA A 169 2.34 -11.55 -27.19
C ALA A 169 2.89 -12.45 -26.08
N TRP A 170 3.04 -11.90 -24.88
CA TRP A 170 3.57 -12.61 -23.72
C TRP A 170 2.51 -13.31 -22.88
N SER A 171 1.24 -12.89 -22.96
CA SER A 171 0.14 -13.42 -22.13
C SER A 171 -1.12 -13.69 -22.93
N PRO A 172 -1.10 -14.56 -23.96
CA PRO A 172 -2.28 -14.88 -24.75
C PRO A 172 -3.34 -15.54 -23.87
N LEU A 173 -4.62 -15.15 -24.06
CA LEU A 173 -5.77 -15.74 -23.35
C LEU A 173 -6.40 -16.90 -24.13
N MET A 174 -6.23 -16.95 -25.44
CA MET A 174 -6.84 -17.94 -26.33
C MET A 174 -5.79 -18.85 -26.96
N ILE A 175 -6.14 -20.11 -27.20
CA ILE A 175 -5.23 -21.10 -27.81
C ILE A 175 -4.79 -20.68 -29.21
N ASP A 176 -5.67 -20.04 -29.97
CA ASP A 176 -5.39 -19.57 -31.33
C ASP A 176 -4.32 -18.47 -31.38
N GLU A 177 -4.11 -17.72 -30.30
CA GLU A 177 -3.04 -16.74 -30.18
C GLU A 177 -1.63 -17.38 -30.11
N PHE A 178 -1.55 -18.71 -29.89
CA PHE A 178 -0.25 -19.44 -29.92
C PHE A 178 0.25 -19.76 -31.33
N VAL A 179 -0.63 -19.79 -32.31
CA VAL A 179 -0.33 -20.26 -33.67
C VAL A 179 0.17 -19.13 -34.59
N ARG A 180 -0.22 -17.89 -34.31
CA ARG A 180 0.23 -16.72 -35.07
C ARG A 180 1.39 -16.03 -34.36
N ASP A 181 2.31 -15.44 -35.13
CA ASP A 181 3.31 -14.56 -34.52
C ASP A 181 2.59 -13.37 -33.85
N PRO A 182 2.50 -13.34 -32.51
CA PRO A 182 1.70 -12.34 -31.82
C PRO A 182 2.28 -10.95 -31.93
N PHE A 183 3.55 -10.80 -32.33
CA PHE A 183 4.16 -9.49 -32.59
C PHE A 183 3.75 -8.90 -33.93
N LEU A 184 3.27 -9.74 -34.85
CA LEU A 184 2.70 -9.34 -36.13
C LEU A 184 1.16 -9.20 -36.06
N ALA A 185 0.53 -9.75 -35.02
CA ALA A 185 -0.92 -9.67 -34.86
C ALA A 185 -1.38 -8.22 -34.66
N THR A 186 -2.36 -7.83 -35.43
CA THR A 186 -3.10 -6.58 -35.22
C THR A 186 -4.18 -6.85 -34.16
N TYR A 187 -4.39 -5.90 -33.26
CA TYR A 187 -5.58 -5.95 -32.38
C TYR A 187 -6.84 -5.94 -33.24
N ASP A 188 -7.62 -6.97 -33.11
CA ASP A 188 -8.90 -7.07 -33.75
C ASP A 188 -10.04 -6.83 -32.74
N GLN A 189 -11.27 -6.82 -33.24
CA GLN A 189 -12.47 -6.54 -32.43
C GLN A 189 -12.72 -7.58 -31.32
N ASN A 190 -12.09 -8.74 -31.41
CA ASN A 190 -12.25 -9.84 -30.45
C ASN A 190 -11.09 -9.98 -29.47
N SER A 191 -10.04 -9.18 -29.64
CA SER A 191 -8.91 -9.19 -28.70
C SER A 191 -9.37 -8.84 -27.30
N PRO A 192 -8.96 -9.63 -26.29
CA PRO A 192 -9.42 -9.41 -24.93
C PRO A 192 -8.61 -8.31 -24.21
N LEU A 193 -9.31 -7.40 -23.54
CA LEU A 193 -8.76 -6.41 -22.61
C LEU A 193 -9.19 -6.74 -21.19
N GLN A 194 -8.52 -6.16 -20.19
CA GLN A 194 -8.99 -6.17 -18.82
C GLN A 194 -9.76 -4.89 -18.48
N TYR A 195 -9.26 -3.75 -18.95
CA TYR A 195 -9.82 -2.43 -18.63
C TYR A 195 -9.84 -1.51 -19.85
N ILE A 196 -10.77 -0.56 -19.83
CA ILE A 196 -10.72 0.64 -20.63
C ILE A 196 -10.70 1.83 -19.66
N LEU A 197 -9.64 2.61 -19.73
CA LEU A 197 -9.50 3.85 -19.00
C LEU A 197 -10.24 4.95 -19.75
N VAL A 198 -11.04 5.74 -19.05
CA VAL A 198 -11.83 6.82 -19.67
C VAL A 198 -11.53 8.12 -18.97
N GLY A 199 -11.15 9.12 -19.76
CA GLY A 199 -11.12 10.53 -19.35
C GLY A 199 -12.39 11.23 -19.81
N VAL A 200 -13.04 11.94 -18.92
CA VAL A 200 -14.28 12.69 -19.16
C VAL A 200 -13.92 14.11 -19.59
N LYS A 201 -14.72 14.71 -20.47
CA LYS A 201 -14.52 16.11 -20.89
C LYS A 201 -14.75 17.05 -19.71
N PRO A 202 -13.91 18.09 -19.53
CA PRO A 202 -14.13 19.09 -18.50
C PRO A 202 -15.55 19.67 -18.56
N GLY A 203 -16.22 19.73 -17.41
CA GLY A 203 -17.58 20.24 -17.31
C GLY A 203 -18.71 19.26 -17.66
N SER A 204 -18.39 18.04 -18.09
CA SER A 204 -19.41 17.00 -18.29
C SER A 204 -19.78 16.35 -16.96
N ASP A 205 -21.02 15.90 -16.84
CA ASP A 205 -21.49 15.10 -15.71
C ASP A 205 -20.87 13.67 -15.77
N VAL A 206 -19.97 13.39 -14.86
CA VAL A 206 -19.26 12.09 -14.79
C VAL A 206 -20.23 10.94 -14.58
N GLU A 207 -21.28 11.15 -13.76
CA GLU A 207 -22.28 10.10 -13.50
C GLU A 207 -23.16 9.84 -14.72
N GLY A 208 -23.56 10.88 -15.43
CA GLY A 208 -24.28 10.74 -16.69
C GLY A 208 -23.47 10.00 -17.78
N VAL A 209 -22.16 10.30 -17.88
CA VAL A 209 -21.23 9.59 -18.77
C VAL A 209 -21.09 8.13 -18.33
N ARG A 210 -20.98 7.82 -17.03
CA ARG A 210 -20.90 6.46 -16.48
C ARG A 210 -22.09 5.62 -16.90
N VAL A 211 -23.31 6.14 -16.70
CA VAL A 211 -24.56 5.44 -17.08
C VAL A 211 -24.64 5.22 -18.58
N ALA A 212 -24.21 6.20 -19.39
CA ALA A 212 -24.18 6.07 -20.83
C ALA A 212 -23.19 5.00 -21.31
N LEU A 213 -22.01 4.91 -20.69
CA LEU A 213 -21.02 3.87 -20.97
C LEU A 213 -21.54 2.48 -20.65
N GLU A 214 -22.19 2.27 -19.48
CA GLU A 214 -22.77 0.99 -19.09
C GLU A 214 -23.90 0.54 -20.02
N ARG A 215 -24.71 1.49 -20.51
CA ARG A 215 -25.75 1.20 -21.52
C ARG A 215 -25.15 0.81 -22.87
N ALA A 216 -24.06 1.47 -23.29
CA ALA A 216 -23.40 1.17 -24.56
C ALA A 216 -22.68 -0.20 -24.54
N MET A 217 -22.31 -0.69 -23.35
CA MET A 217 -21.53 -1.92 -23.15
C MET A 217 -22.21 -2.82 -22.11
N PRO A 218 -23.28 -3.54 -22.46
CA PRO A 218 -23.96 -4.44 -21.54
C PRO A 218 -23.01 -5.51 -20.97
N GLY A 219 -23.04 -5.69 -19.64
CA GLY A 219 -22.14 -6.61 -18.94
C GLY A 219 -20.85 -5.96 -18.42
N SER A 220 -20.62 -4.68 -18.71
CA SER A 220 -19.57 -3.89 -18.06
C SER A 220 -20.07 -3.22 -16.79
N HIS A 221 -19.12 -2.74 -16.01
CA HIS A 221 -19.32 -1.75 -14.97
C HIS A 221 -18.26 -0.66 -15.10
N ALA A 222 -18.68 0.59 -15.04
CA ALA A 222 -17.80 1.75 -15.10
C ALA A 222 -17.58 2.27 -13.68
N PHE A 223 -16.45 1.90 -13.10
CA PHE A 223 -16.03 2.33 -11.76
C PHE A 223 -15.48 3.76 -11.83
N THR A 224 -15.84 4.61 -10.90
CA THR A 224 -15.08 5.82 -10.63
C THR A 224 -13.70 5.45 -10.09
N LYS A 225 -12.73 6.35 -10.21
CA LYS A 225 -11.38 6.15 -9.66
C LYS A 225 -11.42 5.74 -8.18
N GLN A 226 -12.28 6.40 -7.39
CA GLN A 226 -12.43 6.12 -5.97
C GLN A 226 -13.06 4.74 -5.71
N GLU A 227 -14.12 4.38 -6.43
CA GLU A 227 -14.75 3.05 -6.32
C GLU A 227 -13.77 1.93 -6.66
N MET A 228 -12.96 2.12 -7.72
CA MET A 228 -11.94 1.17 -8.14
C MET A 228 -10.87 0.96 -7.05
N MET A 229 -10.41 2.05 -6.43
CA MET A 229 -9.50 1.98 -5.28
C MET A 229 -10.15 1.27 -4.10
N ASP A 230 -11.42 1.58 -3.78
CA ASP A 230 -12.11 1.01 -2.62
C ASP A 230 -12.41 -0.48 -2.78
N VAL A 231 -12.74 -0.94 -3.99
CA VAL A 231 -12.92 -2.37 -4.30
C VAL A 231 -11.60 -3.11 -4.11
N THR A 232 -10.51 -2.59 -4.69
CA THR A 232 -9.18 -3.19 -4.60
C THR A 232 -8.67 -3.21 -3.15
N ARG A 233 -8.81 -2.09 -2.42
CA ARG A 233 -8.42 -1.97 -1.00
C ARG A 233 -9.21 -2.94 -0.10
N ARG A 234 -10.54 -3.03 -0.30
CA ARG A 234 -11.39 -3.96 0.45
C ARG A 234 -10.99 -5.41 0.23
N TYR A 235 -10.64 -5.78 -0.98
CA TYR A 235 -10.16 -7.12 -1.27
C TYR A 235 -8.91 -7.44 -0.44
N TRP A 236 -7.89 -6.61 -0.52
CA TRP A 236 -6.64 -6.84 0.19
C TRP A 236 -6.76 -6.80 1.71
N VAL A 237 -7.56 -5.88 2.25
CA VAL A 237 -7.72 -5.72 3.71
C VAL A 237 -8.64 -6.80 4.30
N LYS A 238 -9.75 -7.15 3.63
CA LYS A 238 -10.78 -8.03 4.20
C LYS A 238 -10.65 -9.49 3.78
N ARG A 239 -10.16 -9.76 2.58
CA ARG A 239 -10.15 -11.10 2.01
C ARG A 239 -8.80 -11.80 2.13
N THR A 240 -7.74 -11.03 2.31
CA THR A 240 -6.43 -11.59 2.63
C THR A 240 -6.20 -11.55 4.15
N SER A 241 -5.49 -12.55 4.67
CA SER A 241 -5.15 -12.58 6.11
C SER A 241 -4.15 -11.48 6.52
N ILE A 242 -3.65 -10.69 5.56
CA ILE A 242 -2.61 -9.67 5.79
C ILE A 242 -3.12 -8.59 6.73
N GLY A 243 -4.32 -8.06 6.50
CA GLY A 243 -4.92 -7.05 7.38
C GLY A 243 -5.10 -7.57 8.82
N PHE A 244 -5.49 -8.85 8.98
CA PHE A 244 -5.60 -9.49 10.28
C PHE A 244 -4.23 -9.66 10.95
N ILE A 245 -3.22 -10.16 10.23
CA ILE A 245 -1.86 -10.38 10.76
C ILE A 245 -1.25 -9.04 11.20
N LEU A 246 -1.30 -8.02 10.35
CA LEU A 246 -0.78 -6.69 10.67
C LEU A 246 -1.51 -6.07 11.88
N GLY A 247 -2.83 -6.23 11.94
CA GLY A 247 -3.64 -5.79 13.09
C GLY A 247 -3.27 -6.52 14.37
N LEU A 248 -3.08 -7.83 14.31
CA LEU A 248 -2.68 -8.65 15.47
C LEU A 248 -1.32 -8.22 16.03
N VAL A 249 -0.32 -8.03 15.15
CA VAL A 249 1.02 -7.57 15.56
C VAL A 249 0.96 -6.17 16.18
N ALA A 250 0.13 -5.27 15.64
CA ALA A 250 -0.07 -3.94 16.25
C ALA A 250 -0.69 -4.04 17.65
N ILE A 251 -1.71 -4.89 17.84
CA ILE A 251 -2.34 -5.13 19.15
C ILE A 251 -1.33 -5.70 20.14
N LEU A 252 -0.52 -6.70 19.72
CA LEU A 252 0.54 -7.25 20.56
C LEU A 252 1.57 -6.19 20.96
N GLY A 253 1.95 -5.31 20.04
CA GLY A 253 2.86 -4.19 20.33
C GLY A 253 2.31 -3.23 21.38
N VAL A 254 1.03 -2.89 21.29
CA VAL A 254 0.35 -2.08 22.29
C VAL A 254 0.30 -2.79 23.64
N PHE A 255 -0.05 -4.07 23.66
CA PHE A 255 -0.11 -4.88 24.87
C PHE A 255 1.25 -4.95 25.59
N VAL A 256 2.32 -5.27 24.85
CA VAL A 256 3.69 -5.28 25.38
C VAL A 256 4.07 -3.90 25.91
N GLY A 257 3.73 -2.84 25.19
CA GLY A 257 3.95 -1.46 25.61
C GLY A 257 3.26 -1.13 26.94
N ILE A 258 2.00 -1.53 27.11
CA ILE A 258 1.25 -1.36 28.38
C ILE A 258 1.97 -2.08 29.53
N VAL A 259 2.36 -3.35 29.33
CA VAL A 259 3.04 -4.14 30.35
C VAL A 259 4.36 -3.50 30.77
N VAL A 260 5.20 -3.11 29.81
CA VAL A 260 6.50 -2.48 30.08
C VAL A 260 6.33 -1.16 30.83
N VAL A 261 5.42 -0.31 30.38
CA VAL A 261 5.16 0.98 31.03
C VAL A 261 4.58 0.77 32.44
N ALA A 262 3.66 -0.18 32.60
CA ALA A 262 3.10 -0.53 33.89
C ALA A 262 4.19 -1.00 34.87
N GLN A 263 5.16 -1.81 34.42
CA GLN A 263 6.28 -2.27 35.26
C GLN A 263 7.17 -1.12 35.68
N ILE A 264 7.51 -0.20 34.73
CA ILE A 264 8.37 0.97 35.03
C ILE A 264 7.68 1.88 36.05
N LEU A 265 6.40 2.21 35.84
CA LEU A 265 5.65 3.06 36.74
C LEU A 265 5.41 2.39 38.10
N TYR A 266 5.17 1.09 38.11
CA TYR A 266 5.04 0.31 39.34
C TYR A 266 6.35 0.32 40.16
N ALA A 267 7.50 0.13 39.52
CA ALA A 267 8.82 0.24 40.18
C ALA A 267 9.04 1.65 40.74
N SER A 268 8.79 2.69 39.94
CA SER A 268 8.92 4.10 40.38
C SER A 268 7.99 4.41 41.56
N VAL A 269 6.75 3.95 41.54
CA VAL A 269 5.81 4.14 42.67
C VAL A 269 6.30 3.42 43.91
N ASN A 270 6.85 2.19 43.80
CA ASN A 270 7.40 1.43 44.94
C ASN A 270 8.61 2.12 45.58
N GLU A 271 9.50 2.71 44.77
CA GLU A 271 10.67 3.47 45.26
C GLU A 271 10.24 4.71 46.05
N HIS A 272 9.13 5.36 45.67
CA HIS A 272 8.62 6.59 46.30
C HIS A 272 7.42 6.35 47.24
N LEU A 273 7.13 5.09 47.62
CA LEU A 273 6.00 4.78 48.50
C LEU A 273 6.05 5.55 49.83
N ARG A 274 7.24 5.74 50.40
CA ARG A 274 7.45 6.50 51.65
C ARG A 274 7.10 7.97 51.50
N ASP A 275 7.46 8.55 50.37
CA ASP A 275 7.14 9.96 50.05
C ASP A 275 5.63 10.15 49.89
N TYR A 276 4.95 9.24 49.18
CA TYR A 276 3.49 9.26 49.04
C TYR A 276 2.77 9.03 50.36
N GLY A 277 3.28 8.15 51.22
CA GLY A 277 2.77 7.92 52.58
C GLY A 277 2.89 9.19 53.44
N THR A 278 4.03 9.87 53.37
CA THR A 278 4.26 11.15 54.10
C THR A 278 3.30 12.26 53.62
N LEU A 279 3.12 12.41 52.30
CA LEU A 279 2.17 13.34 51.72
C LEU A 279 0.74 13.09 52.18
N LYS A 280 0.35 11.83 52.30
CA LYS A 280 -0.97 11.41 52.79
C LYS A 280 -1.13 11.68 54.27
N ALA A 281 -0.09 11.46 55.09
CA ALA A 281 -0.10 11.80 56.51
C ALA A 281 -0.21 13.33 56.78
N LEU A 282 0.30 14.15 55.84
CA LEU A 282 0.14 15.61 55.85
C LEU A 282 -1.23 16.10 55.35
N GLY A 283 -2.15 15.19 55.05
CA GLY A 283 -3.55 15.51 54.68
C GLY A 283 -3.72 15.86 53.19
N ILE A 284 -2.76 15.57 52.33
CA ILE A 284 -2.88 15.79 50.90
C ILE A 284 -3.89 14.82 50.30
N PRO A 285 -4.89 15.32 49.57
CA PRO A 285 -5.96 14.47 49.02
C PRO A 285 -5.43 13.52 47.94
N ASP A 286 -6.00 12.34 47.88
CA ASP A 286 -5.62 11.28 46.91
C ASP A 286 -5.62 11.80 45.45
N ARG A 287 -6.50 12.76 45.12
CA ARG A 287 -6.52 13.42 43.78
C ARG A 287 -5.20 14.04 43.37
N THR A 288 -4.43 14.58 44.31
CA THR A 288 -3.12 15.21 44.04
C THR A 288 -2.09 14.12 43.70
N VAL A 289 -2.13 12.98 44.41
CA VAL A 289 -1.27 11.81 44.15
C VAL A 289 -1.61 11.22 42.77
N TYR A 290 -2.89 11.07 42.45
CA TYR A 290 -3.33 10.67 41.11
C TYR A 290 -2.81 11.63 40.03
N GLY A 291 -2.98 12.93 40.26
CA GLY A 291 -2.53 13.98 39.33
C GLY A 291 -1.03 13.94 39.05
N SER A 292 -0.20 13.72 40.10
CA SER A 292 1.26 13.65 39.94
C SER A 292 1.69 12.44 39.10
N ILE A 293 1.08 11.28 39.33
CA ILE A 293 1.41 10.04 38.59
C ILE A 293 0.91 10.11 37.15
N VAL A 294 -0.27 10.70 36.91
CA VAL A 294 -0.76 10.97 35.55
C VAL A 294 0.17 11.94 34.83
N ALA A 295 0.63 13.02 35.49
CA ALA A 295 1.61 13.95 34.92
C ALA A 295 2.94 13.26 34.57
N GLN A 296 3.44 12.39 35.45
CA GLN A 296 4.63 11.56 35.17
C GLN A 296 4.39 10.64 33.96
N ALA A 297 3.23 9.98 33.89
CA ALA A 297 2.87 9.10 32.78
C ALA A 297 2.83 9.84 31.44
N VAL A 298 2.25 11.06 31.42
CA VAL A 298 2.24 11.92 30.23
C VAL A 298 3.65 12.38 29.87
N ALA A 299 4.46 12.79 30.84
CA ALA A 299 5.85 13.19 30.60
C ALA A 299 6.68 12.03 30.02
N LEU A 300 6.54 10.81 30.57
CA LEU A 300 7.18 9.62 30.05
C LEU A 300 6.72 9.28 28.62
N ALA A 301 5.43 9.47 28.33
CA ALA A 301 4.88 9.26 26.99
C ALA A 301 5.53 10.21 25.98
N LEU A 302 5.62 11.51 26.31
CA LEU A 302 6.21 12.54 25.44
C LEU A 302 7.73 12.33 25.27
N LEU A 303 8.46 12.10 26.36
CA LEU A 303 9.89 11.82 26.35
C LEU A 303 10.24 10.52 25.60
N GLY A 304 9.37 9.52 25.64
CA GLY A 304 9.52 8.28 24.88
C GLY A 304 9.10 8.38 23.43
N PHE A 305 8.14 9.28 23.12
CA PHE A 305 7.61 9.44 21.76
C PHE A 305 8.62 10.08 20.81
N VAL A 306 9.27 11.17 21.23
CA VAL A 306 10.19 11.91 20.36
C VAL A 306 11.35 11.04 19.85
N PRO A 307 12.15 10.35 20.70
CA PRO A 307 13.19 9.46 20.21
C PRO A 307 12.61 8.22 19.52
N GLY A 308 11.41 7.77 19.89
CA GLY A 308 10.71 6.70 19.22
C GLY A 308 10.31 7.06 17.78
N LEU A 309 9.81 8.26 17.56
CA LEU A 309 9.53 8.79 16.23
C LEU A 309 10.79 8.92 15.37
N ALA A 310 11.86 9.48 15.93
CA ALA A 310 13.14 9.60 15.25
C ALA A 310 13.71 8.22 14.84
N ALA A 311 13.70 7.26 15.76
CA ALA A 311 14.11 5.89 15.48
C ALA A 311 13.23 5.23 14.40
N SER A 312 11.91 5.47 14.44
CA SER A 312 10.97 4.96 13.40
C SER A 312 11.30 5.51 12.02
N ILE A 313 11.61 6.81 11.92
CA ILE A 313 12.04 7.43 10.66
C ILE A 313 13.34 6.78 10.15
N GLY A 314 14.29 6.50 11.05
CA GLY A 314 15.52 5.78 10.72
C GLY A 314 15.26 4.37 10.18
N VAL A 315 14.38 3.61 10.84
CA VAL A 315 13.95 2.27 10.37
C VAL A 315 13.30 2.35 9.01
N VAL A 316 12.41 3.33 8.79
CA VAL A 316 11.74 3.55 7.50
C VAL A 316 12.75 3.86 6.39
N ALA A 317 13.73 4.73 6.67
CA ALA A 317 14.77 5.09 5.70
C ALA A 317 15.63 3.85 5.34
N PHE A 318 16.02 3.07 6.35
CA PHE A 318 16.77 1.81 6.15
C PHE A 318 15.97 0.78 5.34
N ALA A 319 14.70 0.53 5.71
CA ALA A 319 13.86 -0.44 5.01
C ALA A 319 13.62 -0.05 3.54
N ARG A 320 13.50 1.25 3.27
CA ARG A 320 13.37 1.76 1.90
C ARG A 320 14.65 1.53 1.08
N SER A 321 15.82 1.76 1.67
CA SER A 321 17.10 1.61 0.95
C SER A 321 17.54 0.16 0.79
N ALA A 322 17.20 -0.73 1.74
CA ALA A 322 17.63 -2.12 1.74
C ALA A 322 16.69 -3.04 0.94
N GLU A 323 15.37 -2.84 1.09
CA GLU A 323 14.35 -3.78 0.61
C GLU A 323 13.31 -3.11 -0.32
N GLY A 324 13.45 -1.83 -0.63
CA GLY A 324 12.46 -1.10 -1.42
C GLY A 324 11.07 -0.97 -0.76
N LEU A 325 10.93 -1.32 0.52
CA LEU A 325 9.66 -1.32 1.24
C LEU A 325 9.12 0.09 1.42
N VAL A 326 7.88 0.32 1.00
CA VAL A 326 7.20 1.60 1.18
C VAL A 326 6.48 1.61 2.53
N ILE A 327 7.15 2.10 3.56
CA ILE A 327 6.56 2.32 4.90
C ILE A 327 6.11 3.77 4.98
N LEU A 328 4.81 4.01 5.19
CA LEU A 328 4.23 5.36 5.20
C LEU A 328 3.89 5.79 6.63
N VAL A 329 4.76 6.59 7.22
CA VAL A 329 4.46 7.29 8.48
C VAL A 329 3.79 8.62 8.13
N THR A 330 2.47 8.68 8.30
CA THR A 330 1.70 9.91 8.07
C THR A 330 1.64 10.77 9.33
N PRO A 331 1.54 12.11 9.23
CA PRO A 331 1.36 12.97 10.40
C PRO A 331 0.13 12.58 11.24
N ALA A 332 -0.98 12.20 10.58
CA ALA A 332 -2.17 11.71 11.26
C ALA A 332 -1.92 10.39 11.99
N GLY A 333 -1.17 9.45 11.39
CA GLY A 333 -0.75 8.21 12.02
C GLY A 333 0.16 8.46 13.22
N ALA A 334 1.13 9.38 13.10
CA ALA A 334 2.01 9.75 14.21
C ALA A 334 1.22 10.39 15.38
N ALA A 335 0.26 11.27 15.09
CA ALA A 335 -0.63 11.84 16.10
C ALA A 335 -1.51 10.78 16.78
N ALA A 336 -2.05 9.82 16.03
CA ALA A 336 -2.83 8.71 16.57
C ALA A 336 -1.98 7.82 17.49
N VAL A 337 -0.73 7.51 17.11
CA VAL A 337 0.19 6.72 17.94
C VAL A 337 0.62 7.51 19.18
N LEU A 338 0.81 8.84 19.09
CA LEU A 338 1.05 9.68 20.26
C LEU A 338 -0.12 9.61 21.24
N ALA A 339 -1.35 9.82 20.75
CA ALA A 339 -2.55 9.73 21.59
C ALA A 339 -2.69 8.34 22.23
N LEU A 340 -2.45 7.28 21.46
CA LEU A 340 -2.46 5.91 21.96
C LEU A 340 -1.36 5.70 23.03
N THR A 341 -0.15 6.22 22.82
CA THR A 341 0.96 6.12 23.79
C THR A 341 0.62 6.84 25.07
N VAL A 342 0.06 8.05 25.01
CA VAL A 342 -0.39 8.79 26.17
C VAL A 342 -1.49 8.02 26.92
N ALA A 343 -2.52 7.54 26.21
CA ALA A 343 -3.59 6.73 26.81
C ALA A 343 -3.04 5.47 27.49
N MET A 344 -2.13 4.79 26.84
CA MET A 344 -1.48 3.59 27.37
C MET A 344 -0.67 3.88 28.66
N CYS A 345 0.13 4.96 28.66
CA CYS A 345 0.90 5.37 29.84
C CYS A 345 -0.01 5.82 30.98
N VAL A 346 -1.08 6.54 30.70
CA VAL A 346 -2.06 6.98 31.72
C VAL A 346 -2.78 5.77 32.33
N LEU A 347 -3.24 4.81 31.51
CA LEU A 347 -3.87 3.59 31.99
C LEU A 347 -2.92 2.76 32.86
N ALA A 348 -1.66 2.61 32.43
CA ALA A 348 -0.62 1.93 33.20
C ALA A 348 -0.35 2.66 34.54
N GLY A 349 -0.27 3.99 34.52
CA GLY A 349 -0.12 4.83 35.71
C GLY A 349 -1.28 4.69 36.71
N LEU A 350 -2.51 4.74 36.22
CA LEU A 350 -3.70 4.54 37.04
C LEU A 350 -3.73 3.13 37.70
N PHE A 351 -3.23 2.13 36.99
CA PHE A 351 -3.10 0.78 37.58
C PHE A 351 -2.03 0.74 38.67
N ALA A 352 -0.88 1.38 38.46
CA ALA A 352 0.20 1.46 39.45
C ALA A 352 -0.21 2.22 40.72
N VAL A 353 -0.97 3.33 40.57
CA VAL A 353 -1.48 4.18 41.68
C VAL A 353 -2.37 3.39 42.66
N ARG A 354 -3.20 2.48 42.18
CA ARG A 354 -4.07 1.69 43.05
C ARG A 354 -3.29 1.02 44.19
N ARG A 355 -2.05 0.62 43.93
CA ARG A 355 -1.19 0.03 44.96
C ARG A 355 -0.65 1.05 45.94
N ALA A 356 -0.28 2.26 45.46
CA ALA A 356 0.20 3.34 46.34
C ALA A 356 -0.85 3.81 47.33
N ILE A 357 -2.11 3.78 46.96
CA ILE A 357 -3.24 4.26 47.81
C ILE A 357 -3.67 3.19 48.82
N THR A 358 -3.52 1.91 48.52
CA THR A 358 -3.86 0.82 49.44
C THR A 358 -2.80 0.58 50.53
N VAL A 359 -1.68 1.31 50.53
CA VAL A 359 -0.68 1.21 51.60
C VAL A 359 -1.17 1.94 52.84
N ASP A 360 -1.23 1.20 53.96
CA ASP A 360 -1.55 1.74 55.25
C ASP A 360 -0.44 2.69 55.71
N PRO A 361 -0.76 3.97 56.06
CA PRO A 361 0.22 4.95 56.57
C PRO A 361 1.03 4.45 57.76
N VAL A 362 0.49 3.52 58.55
CA VAL A 362 1.15 2.91 59.72
C VAL A 362 2.39 2.08 59.36
N ILE A 363 2.44 1.52 58.14
CA ILE A 363 3.57 0.72 57.68
C ILE A 363 4.82 1.56 57.42
N VAL A 364 4.63 2.86 57.04
CA VAL A 364 5.70 3.82 56.75
C VAL A 364 6.47 4.25 58.01
N PHE A 365 5.83 4.17 59.18
CA PHE A 365 6.40 4.58 60.47
C PHE A 365 6.98 3.41 61.29
N LYS A 366 6.84 2.14 60.82
CA LYS A 366 7.34 0.95 61.53
C LYS A 366 8.67 0.36 60.99
N ALA A 367 9.30 1.03 59.98
CA ALA A 367 10.59 0.61 59.45
C ALA A 367 11.70 1.60 59.82
#